data_7512b1fab226ea7feda21a706909f02f
#
_entry.id   7512b1fab226ea7feda21a706909f02f
#
_cell.length_a   1.000
_cell.length_b   1.000
_cell.length_c   1.000
_cell.angle_alpha   90.00
_cell.angle_beta   90.00
_cell.angle_gamma   90.00
#
_symmetry.space_group_name_H-M   'P 1'
#
loop_
_entity.id
_entity.type
_entity.pdbx_description
1 polymer ?
#
loop_
_entity_poly.entity_id
_entity_poly.type
_entity_poly.pdbx_seq_one_letter_code
_entity_poly.pdbx_strand_id
1 'polypeptide(L)'
;MNHIDVLHVMLEHEGLAGRAETMGVDYFGETVASLQAELSALDPPTIEQLDREAVHILLPPGGSRNGLDCALWDLQAKQTAGGISSLTGITLTPLNTLFTLSLDDPDAMARRAHEVPDLKRLKLKLNAQAPLDCLQAVREARPDAQLVIDANGSWTPEFVMASGDTLARFKVALLEQPLPLGEDGALEKMRYPVPLCADESCQSSCDLEAVADRYDAINIKLDKCGGLTDALAIREWCQQNQKLIMVGNMLGSSLAMAPALVVAQGADFVDLDGPMWQQCDVEPSLEIDQGCIQPPHSHLWG
;
A
#
# COMPACT_ATOMS: atom_id res chain seq x y z
N MET A 1 3.53 9.52 15.90
CA MET A 1 4.55 10.11 14.99
C MET A 1 4.14 11.56 14.75
N ASN A 2 5.06 12.53 14.84
CA ASN A 2 4.71 13.97 14.74
C ASN A 2 5.01 14.57 13.36
N HIS A 3 5.87 13.93 12.59
CA HIS A 3 6.21 14.27 11.20
C HIS A 3 6.82 13.05 10.51
N ILE A 4 6.77 13.05 9.21
CA ILE A 4 7.50 12.16 8.32
C ILE A 4 8.23 13.01 7.29
N ASP A 5 9.44 12.59 6.94
CA ASP A 5 10.18 13.18 5.83
C ASP A 5 9.84 12.42 4.56
N VAL A 6 9.66 13.12 3.45
CA VAL A 6 9.37 12.56 2.14
C VAL A 6 10.31 13.14 1.09
N LEU A 7 10.55 12.40 0.03
CA LEU A 7 11.31 12.85 -1.13
C LEU A 7 10.34 13.09 -2.30
N HIS A 8 10.33 14.32 -2.80
CA HIS A 8 9.66 14.62 -4.07
C HIS A 8 10.65 14.46 -5.23
N VAL A 9 10.26 13.67 -6.23
CA VAL A 9 10.99 13.49 -7.48
C VAL A 9 10.23 14.22 -8.58
N MET A 10 10.94 15.00 -9.38
CA MET A 10 10.38 15.72 -10.52
C MET A 10 11.26 15.54 -11.75
N LEU A 11 10.64 15.11 -12.85
CA LEU A 11 11.26 14.99 -14.16
C LEU A 11 10.60 15.98 -15.11
N GLU A 12 11.41 16.78 -15.80
CA GLU A 12 10.93 17.78 -16.75
C GLU A 12 11.32 17.42 -18.18
N HIS A 13 10.38 17.51 -19.09
CA HIS A 13 10.62 17.32 -20.51
C HIS A 13 9.64 18.17 -21.34
N GLU A 14 10.16 18.98 -22.26
CA GLU A 14 9.38 19.84 -23.18
C GLU A 14 8.33 20.72 -22.46
N GLY A 15 8.66 21.23 -21.26
CA GLY A 15 7.78 22.10 -20.47
C GLY A 15 6.69 21.39 -19.70
N LEU A 16 6.68 20.06 -19.69
CA LEU A 16 5.82 19.22 -18.83
C LEU A 16 6.66 18.66 -17.69
N ALA A 17 6.02 18.48 -16.53
CA ALA A 17 6.67 17.92 -15.34
C ALA A 17 5.91 16.70 -14.84
N GLY A 18 6.62 15.57 -14.76
CA GLY A 18 6.16 14.36 -14.05
C GLY A 18 6.66 14.37 -12.62
N ARG A 19 5.80 14.03 -11.67
CA ARG A 19 6.07 14.12 -10.23
C ARG A 19 5.77 12.82 -9.51
N ALA A 20 6.51 12.56 -8.45
CA ALA A 20 6.23 11.48 -7.51
C ALA A 20 6.68 11.88 -6.11
N GLU A 21 6.15 11.17 -5.12
CA GLU A 21 6.58 11.24 -3.73
C GLU A 21 6.93 9.83 -3.25
N THR A 22 8.00 9.71 -2.47
CA THR A 22 8.43 8.48 -1.82
C THR A 22 9.06 8.78 -0.47
N MET A 23 8.99 7.85 0.48
CA MET A 23 9.64 8.03 1.79
C MET A 23 10.75 7.03 2.07
N GLY A 24 10.81 5.94 1.31
CA GLY A 24 11.66 4.80 1.60
C GLY A 24 11.01 3.78 2.54
N VAL A 25 11.61 2.63 2.62
CA VAL A 25 11.12 1.49 3.37
C VAL A 25 12.12 1.15 4.49
N ASP A 26 11.71 1.36 5.75
CA ASP A 26 12.57 1.22 6.93
C ASP A 26 13.26 -0.15 7.01
N TYR A 27 12.53 -1.23 6.72
CA TYR A 27 13.10 -2.59 6.77
C TYR A 27 14.00 -2.93 5.58
N PHE A 28 14.08 -2.06 4.56
CA PHE A 28 15.15 -2.09 3.54
C PHE A 28 16.38 -1.29 3.98
N GLY A 29 16.29 -0.58 5.11
CA GLY A 29 17.32 0.35 5.57
C GLY A 29 17.36 1.66 4.80
N GLU A 30 16.28 1.97 4.08
CA GLU A 30 16.14 3.20 3.33
C GLU A 30 15.77 4.39 4.24
N THR A 31 16.27 5.54 3.88
CA THR A 31 15.92 6.84 4.45
C THR A 31 15.77 7.85 3.32
N VAL A 32 15.05 8.93 3.53
CA VAL A 32 14.96 10.03 2.54
C VAL A 32 16.35 10.51 2.12
N ALA A 33 17.29 10.58 3.06
CA ALA A 33 18.67 10.98 2.75
C ALA A 33 19.41 9.97 1.85
N SER A 34 19.21 8.65 2.07
CA SER A 34 19.80 7.62 1.20
C SER A 34 19.18 7.64 -0.19
N LEU A 35 17.86 7.78 -0.29
CA LEU A 35 17.16 7.90 -1.58
C LEU A 35 17.63 9.14 -2.36
N GLN A 36 17.73 10.28 -1.68
CA GLN A 36 18.23 11.51 -2.28
C GLN A 36 19.67 11.36 -2.79
N ALA A 37 20.54 10.72 -2.01
CA ALA A 37 21.93 10.48 -2.40
C ALA A 37 22.01 9.56 -3.64
N GLU A 38 21.22 8.49 -3.67
CA GLU A 38 21.18 7.55 -4.79
C GLU A 38 20.70 8.22 -6.07
N LEU A 39 19.59 8.96 -6.02
CA LEU A 39 19.06 9.66 -7.19
C LEU A 39 19.97 10.80 -7.67
N SER A 40 20.63 11.52 -6.73
CA SER A 40 21.57 12.59 -7.06
C SER A 40 22.89 12.09 -7.67
N ALA A 41 23.18 10.79 -7.55
CA ALA A 41 24.36 10.18 -8.16
C ALA A 41 24.16 9.82 -9.64
N LEU A 42 22.93 9.90 -10.17
CA LEU A 42 22.64 9.68 -11.58
C LEU A 42 23.22 10.79 -12.43
N ASP A 43 24.00 10.45 -13.44
CA ASP A 43 24.57 11.43 -14.36
C ASP A 43 23.55 11.93 -15.40
N PRO A 44 23.74 13.13 -15.97
CA PRO A 44 22.82 13.69 -16.95
C PRO A 44 22.58 12.80 -18.19
N PRO A 45 23.60 12.14 -18.79
CA PRO A 45 23.37 11.23 -19.90
C PRO A 45 22.47 10.03 -19.55
N THR A 46 22.56 9.51 -18.33
CA THR A 46 21.68 8.45 -17.83
C THR A 46 20.25 8.97 -17.70
N ILE A 47 20.08 10.17 -17.11
CA ILE A 47 18.77 10.79 -16.92
C ILE A 47 18.07 11.06 -18.26
N GLU A 48 18.79 11.52 -19.28
CA GLU A 48 18.25 11.79 -20.61
C GLU A 48 17.73 10.54 -21.35
N GLN A 49 18.20 9.35 -20.95
CA GLN A 49 17.84 8.07 -21.56
C GLN A 49 16.87 7.26 -20.69
N LEU A 50 16.39 7.83 -19.56
CA LEU A 50 15.49 7.12 -18.68
C LEU A 50 14.14 6.86 -19.36
N ASP A 51 13.81 5.59 -19.42
CA ASP A 51 12.47 5.09 -19.58
C ASP A 51 12.16 4.12 -18.43
N ARG A 52 10.95 3.60 -18.39
CA ARG A 52 10.53 2.70 -17.29
C ARG A 52 11.33 1.40 -17.24
N GLU A 53 11.74 0.85 -18.38
CA GLU A 53 12.56 -0.36 -18.45
C GLU A 53 13.98 -0.07 -17.95
N ALA A 54 14.57 1.05 -18.37
CA ALA A 54 15.88 1.49 -17.90
C ALA A 54 15.91 1.69 -16.37
N VAL A 55 14.86 2.29 -15.78
CA VAL A 55 14.74 2.47 -14.32
C VAL A 55 14.73 1.13 -13.59
N HIS A 56 14.02 0.12 -14.12
CA HIS A 56 13.98 -1.23 -13.53
C HIS A 56 15.32 -1.97 -13.58
N ILE A 57 16.14 -1.69 -14.59
CA ILE A 57 17.50 -2.25 -14.71
C ILE A 57 18.47 -1.49 -13.80
N LEU A 58 18.30 -0.17 -13.68
CA LEU A 58 19.21 0.72 -12.98
C LEU A 58 19.10 0.61 -11.46
N LEU A 59 17.87 0.50 -10.94
CA LEU A 59 17.59 0.56 -9.51
C LEU A 59 16.88 -0.71 -9.01
N PRO A 60 17.26 -1.22 -7.83
CA PRO A 60 16.51 -2.29 -7.17
C PRO A 60 15.11 -1.84 -6.77
N PRO A 61 14.18 -2.77 -6.40
CA PRO A 61 12.94 -2.41 -5.72
C PRO A 61 13.21 -1.53 -4.51
N GLY A 62 12.34 -0.57 -4.26
CA GLY A 62 12.48 0.39 -3.15
C GLY A 62 12.09 1.81 -3.54
N GLY A 63 12.32 2.74 -2.61
CA GLY A 63 11.84 4.11 -2.71
C GLY A 63 12.46 4.92 -3.87
N SER A 64 13.75 4.74 -4.17
CA SER A 64 14.38 5.46 -5.29
C SER A 64 13.77 5.07 -6.62
N ARG A 65 13.58 3.76 -6.85
CA ARG A 65 12.92 3.26 -8.06
C ARG A 65 11.46 3.73 -8.13
N ASN A 66 10.72 3.66 -7.00
CA ASN A 66 9.35 4.16 -6.92
C ASN A 66 9.26 5.63 -7.34
N GLY A 67 10.13 6.48 -6.81
CA GLY A 67 10.14 7.90 -7.15
C GLY A 67 10.35 8.17 -8.64
N LEU A 68 11.34 7.51 -9.27
CA LEU A 68 11.60 7.69 -10.71
C LEU A 68 10.52 7.08 -11.59
N ASP A 69 10.09 5.85 -11.30
CA ASP A 69 9.08 5.14 -12.09
C ASP A 69 7.75 5.90 -12.10
N CYS A 70 7.27 6.31 -10.92
CA CYS A 70 6.02 7.06 -10.81
C CYS A 70 6.11 8.47 -11.43
N ALA A 71 7.27 9.14 -11.37
CA ALA A 71 7.47 10.42 -12.05
C ALA A 71 7.48 10.26 -13.58
N LEU A 72 8.06 9.18 -14.12
CA LEU A 72 8.00 8.85 -15.55
C LEU A 72 6.58 8.54 -16.01
N TRP A 73 5.81 7.77 -15.22
CA TRP A 73 4.41 7.51 -15.53
C TRP A 73 3.59 8.80 -15.58
N ASP A 74 3.78 9.72 -14.63
CA ASP A 74 3.10 11.02 -14.61
C ASP A 74 3.49 11.88 -15.83
N LEU A 75 4.78 11.94 -16.15
CA LEU A 75 5.27 12.67 -17.31
C LEU A 75 4.67 12.14 -18.62
N GLN A 76 4.71 10.82 -18.81
CA GLN A 76 4.16 10.18 -20.01
C GLN A 76 2.64 10.33 -20.09
N ALA A 77 1.93 10.27 -18.95
CA ALA A 77 0.50 10.50 -18.90
C ALA A 77 0.15 11.93 -19.39
N LYS A 78 0.89 12.94 -18.93
CA LYS A 78 0.72 14.33 -19.36
C LYS A 78 1.06 14.58 -20.83
N GLN A 79 1.91 13.76 -21.41
CA GLN A 79 2.25 13.78 -22.84
C GLN A 79 1.21 13.04 -23.71
N THR A 80 0.36 12.21 -23.09
CA THR A 80 -0.55 11.30 -23.79
C THR A 80 -1.98 11.82 -23.74
N ALA A 81 -2.65 11.89 -24.89
CA ALA A 81 -4.06 12.21 -24.94
C ALA A 81 -4.89 11.15 -24.18
N GLY A 82 -5.63 11.58 -23.14
CA GLY A 82 -6.40 10.70 -22.25
C GLY A 82 -5.61 10.21 -21.02
N GLY A 83 -4.40 10.72 -20.82
CA GLY A 83 -3.62 10.55 -19.58
C GLY A 83 -3.30 9.11 -19.22
N ILE A 84 -3.19 8.86 -17.93
CA ILE A 84 -2.84 7.55 -17.37
C ILE A 84 -3.82 6.43 -17.79
N SER A 85 -5.10 6.75 -17.96
CA SER A 85 -6.10 5.76 -18.39
C SER A 85 -5.82 5.25 -19.80
N SER A 86 -5.34 6.10 -20.72
CA SER A 86 -4.94 5.67 -22.06
C SER A 86 -3.66 4.84 -22.07
N LEU A 87 -2.71 5.14 -21.17
CA LEU A 87 -1.46 4.39 -21.06
C LEU A 87 -1.64 2.99 -20.48
N THR A 88 -2.54 2.86 -19.51
CA THR A 88 -2.72 1.60 -18.76
C THR A 88 -3.92 0.78 -19.22
N GLY A 89 -4.87 1.37 -19.94
CA GLY A 89 -6.17 0.77 -20.23
C GLY A 89 -7.09 0.70 -19.00
N ILE A 90 -6.71 1.31 -17.88
CA ILE A 90 -7.44 1.28 -16.61
C ILE A 90 -8.21 2.58 -16.44
N THR A 91 -9.54 2.50 -16.36
CA THR A 91 -10.39 3.65 -16.03
C THR A 91 -10.41 3.89 -14.53
N LEU A 92 -10.06 5.09 -14.09
CA LEU A 92 -10.11 5.46 -12.69
C LEU A 92 -11.53 5.79 -12.26
N THR A 93 -11.97 5.20 -11.16
CA THR A 93 -13.25 5.43 -10.51
C THR A 93 -13.04 5.66 -9.02
N PRO A 94 -13.99 6.27 -8.30
CA PRO A 94 -13.89 6.44 -6.86
C PRO A 94 -13.67 5.11 -6.13
N LEU A 95 -12.81 5.10 -5.12
CA LEU A 95 -12.45 3.93 -4.31
C LEU A 95 -12.70 4.20 -2.83
N ASN A 96 -13.15 3.19 -2.10
CA ASN A 96 -13.29 3.28 -0.64
C ASN A 96 -12.06 2.69 0.03
N THR A 97 -11.32 3.52 0.75
CA THR A 97 -10.16 3.07 1.53
C THR A 97 -10.54 2.48 2.88
N LEU A 98 -9.70 1.60 3.40
CA LEU A 98 -9.63 1.28 4.81
C LEU A 98 -9.21 2.55 5.59
N PHE A 99 -9.58 2.62 6.86
CA PHE A 99 -9.07 3.60 7.81
C PHE A 99 -8.37 2.87 8.94
N THR A 100 -7.12 3.21 9.17
CA THR A 100 -6.25 2.50 10.10
C THR A 100 -6.51 2.94 11.53
N LEU A 101 -6.81 2.01 12.41
CA LEU A 101 -6.80 2.18 13.86
C LEU A 101 -5.44 1.72 14.38
N SER A 102 -4.65 2.68 14.88
CA SER A 102 -3.35 2.42 15.47
C SER A 102 -3.47 1.53 16.70
N LEU A 103 -2.41 0.77 16.98
CA LEU A 103 -2.32 -0.06 18.18
C LEU A 103 -2.49 0.76 19.45
N ASP A 104 -3.44 0.32 20.29
CA ASP A 104 -3.72 0.90 21.61
C ASP A 104 -4.39 -0.17 22.51
N ASP A 105 -4.79 0.21 23.71
CA ASP A 105 -5.61 -0.68 24.54
C ASP A 105 -7.03 -0.89 23.95
N PRO A 106 -7.74 -1.98 24.34
CA PRO A 106 -9.05 -2.32 23.76
C PRO A 106 -10.07 -1.20 23.85
N ASP A 107 -10.15 -0.50 24.99
CA ASP A 107 -11.11 0.58 25.20
C ASP A 107 -10.78 1.81 24.35
N ALA A 108 -9.51 2.14 24.19
CA ALA A 108 -9.06 3.24 23.35
C ALA A 108 -9.36 2.95 21.87
N MET A 109 -9.06 1.73 21.39
CA MET A 109 -9.39 1.33 20.02
C MET A 109 -10.89 1.34 19.76
N ALA A 110 -11.71 0.85 20.70
CA ALA A 110 -13.17 0.90 20.59
C ALA A 110 -13.71 2.34 20.54
N ARG A 111 -13.21 3.24 21.40
CA ARG A 111 -13.55 4.67 21.36
C ARG A 111 -13.19 5.28 19.99
N ARG A 112 -11.97 5.04 19.51
CA ARG A 112 -11.52 5.56 18.22
C ARG A 112 -12.38 5.03 17.06
N ALA A 113 -12.73 3.76 17.07
CA ALA A 113 -13.63 3.18 16.08
C ALA A 113 -15.02 3.82 16.11
N HIS A 114 -15.53 4.16 17.30
CA HIS A 114 -16.82 4.83 17.48
C HIS A 114 -16.81 6.29 17.00
N GLU A 115 -15.67 6.99 17.09
CA GLU A 115 -15.50 8.38 16.62
C GLU A 115 -15.57 8.52 15.10
N VAL A 116 -15.45 7.44 14.35
CA VAL A 116 -15.45 7.42 12.87
C VAL A 116 -16.61 6.60 12.30
N PRO A 117 -17.88 6.91 12.63
CA PRO A 117 -19.04 6.06 12.31
C PRO A 117 -19.31 5.96 10.80
N ASP A 118 -18.87 6.94 10.03
CA ASP A 118 -19.09 7.01 8.58
C ASP A 118 -18.07 6.17 7.80
N LEU A 119 -16.92 5.87 8.39
CA LEU A 119 -15.90 5.00 7.80
C LEU A 119 -16.30 3.53 8.01
N LYS A 120 -16.68 2.85 6.92
CA LYS A 120 -17.23 1.49 6.96
C LYS A 120 -16.18 0.39 6.82
N ARG A 121 -14.93 0.74 6.57
CA ARG A 121 -13.80 -0.17 6.39
C ARG A 121 -12.69 0.23 7.34
N LEU A 122 -12.34 -0.65 8.27
CA LEU A 122 -11.34 -0.37 9.30
C LEU A 122 -10.20 -1.39 9.23
N LYS A 123 -8.97 -0.90 9.28
CA LYS A 123 -7.77 -1.71 9.45
C LYS A 123 -7.29 -1.58 10.90
N LEU A 124 -7.10 -2.70 11.58
CA LEU A 124 -6.68 -2.75 12.97
C LEU A 124 -5.21 -3.16 13.04
N LYS A 125 -4.34 -2.30 13.56
CA LYS A 125 -2.97 -2.69 13.93
C LYS A 125 -3.02 -3.48 15.23
N LEU A 126 -2.71 -4.77 15.19
CA LEU A 126 -2.79 -5.67 16.34
C LEU A 126 -1.50 -6.46 16.52
N ASN A 127 -0.73 -6.13 17.53
CA ASN A 127 0.46 -6.91 17.91
C ASN A 127 0.06 -8.15 18.77
N ALA A 128 1.06 -8.85 19.31
CA ALA A 128 0.86 -10.03 20.16
C ALA A 128 0.25 -9.71 21.55
N GLN A 129 0.03 -8.43 21.91
CA GLN A 129 -0.53 -8.04 23.20
C GLN A 129 -2.05 -7.92 23.10
N ALA A 130 -2.77 -8.90 23.66
CA ALA A 130 -4.23 -8.94 23.74
C ALA A 130 -4.99 -8.65 22.40
N PRO A 131 -4.55 -9.17 21.24
CA PRO A 131 -5.15 -8.80 19.96
C PRO A 131 -6.63 -9.20 19.85
N LEU A 132 -7.05 -10.27 20.50
CA LEU A 132 -8.44 -10.71 20.45
C LEU A 132 -9.35 -9.84 21.34
N ASP A 133 -8.84 -9.26 22.42
CA ASP A 133 -9.60 -8.33 23.28
C ASP A 133 -9.81 -7.00 22.52
N CYS A 134 -8.77 -6.50 21.83
CA CYS A 134 -8.89 -5.33 20.95
C CYS A 134 -9.90 -5.57 19.82
N LEU A 135 -9.81 -6.73 19.16
CA LEU A 135 -10.75 -7.10 18.09
C LEU A 135 -12.19 -7.15 18.61
N GLN A 136 -12.42 -7.79 19.77
CA GLN A 136 -13.74 -7.87 20.38
C GLN A 136 -14.28 -6.47 20.66
N ALA A 137 -13.52 -5.63 21.35
CA ALA A 137 -13.93 -4.28 21.71
C ALA A 137 -14.29 -3.42 20.48
N VAL A 138 -13.47 -3.48 19.43
CA VAL A 138 -13.75 -2.76 18.17
C VAL A 138 -14.99 -3.34 17.47
N ARG A 139 -15.15 -4.65 17.40
CA ARG A 139 -16.33 -5.28 16.78
C ARG A 139 -17.63 -4.95 17.52
N GLU A 140 -17.59 -4.87 18.86
CA GLU A 140 -18.75 -4.45 19.67
C GLU A 140 -19.09 -2.97 19.42
N ALA A 141 -18.08 -2.11 19.30
CA ALA A 141 -18.26 -0.69 18.97
C ALA A 141 -18.75 -0.48 17.51
N ARG A 142 -18.31 -1.32 16.57
CA ARG A 142 -18.60 -1.22 15.13
C ARG A 142 -19.04 -2.57 14.54
N PRO A 143 -20.27 -3.00 14.87
CA PRO A 143 -20.82 -4.23 14.32
C PRO A 143 -21.04 -4.19 12.80
N ASP A 144 -21.11 -3.00 12.22
CA ASP A 144 -21.37 -2.70 10.82
C ASP A 144 -20.09 -2.69 9.94
N ALA A 145 -18.92 -2.46 10.53
CA ALA A 145 -17.69 -2.23 9.76
C ALA A 145 -17.07 -3.53 9.23
N GLN A 146 -16.51 -3.46 8.02
CA GLN A 146 -15.55 -4.45 7.53
C GLN A 146 -14.23 -4.29 8.29
N LEU A 147 -13.71 -5.36 8.88
CA LEU A 147 -12.47 -5.34 9.64
C LEU A 147 -11.37 -6.11 8.90
N VAL A 148 -10.23 -5.48 8.73
CA VAL A 148 -8.96 -6.07 8.32
C VAL A 148 -8.01 -5.99 9.51
N ILE A 149 -7.23 -7.02 9.77
CA ILE A 149 -6.20 -7.03 10.81
C ILE A 149 -4.84 -7.00 10.15
N ASP A 150 -3.97 -6.14 10.65
CA ASP A 150 -2.56 -6.11 10.32
C ASP A 150 -1.75 -6.43 11.58
N ALA A 151 -1.11 -7.59 11.56
CA ALA A 151 -0.31 -8.07 12.67
C ALA A 151 1.16 -7.63 12.57
N ASN A 152 1.59 -7.05 11.45
CA ASN A 152 2.96 -6.63 11.16
C ASN A 152 4.01 -7.68 11.61
N GLY A 153 3.77 -8.95 11.30
CA GLY A 153 4.70 -10.04 11.61
C GLY A 153 4.89 -10.33 13.09
N SER A 154 3.99 -9.89 13.95
CA SER A 154 4.21 -9.97 15.42
C SER A 154 3.63 -11.21 16.08
N TRP A 155 2.88 -12.04 15.36
CA TRP A 155 2.24 -13.24 15.93
C TRP A 155 3.15 -14.48 15.81
N THR A 156 2.81 -15.54 16.55
CA THR A 156 3.46 -16.85 16.43
C THR A 156 2.59 -17.81 15.63
N PRO A 157 3.17 -18.86 15.02
CA PRO A 157 2.40 -19.88 14.31
C PRO A 157 1.29 -20.52 15.18
N GLU A 158 1.58 -20.77 16.46
CA GLU A 158 0.61 -21.35 17.40
C GLU A 158 -0.56 -20.40 17.65
N PHE A 159 -0.27 -19.09 17.78
CA PHE A 159 -1.32 -18.10 17.98
C PHE A 159 -2.17 -17.92 16.72
N VAL A 160 -1.54 -17.89 15.54
CA VAL A 160 -2.27 -17.85 14.27
C VAL A 160 -3.24 -19.03 14.19
N MET A 161 -2.77 -20.26 14.43
CA MET A 161 -3.64 -21.44 14.41
C MET A 161 -4.77 -21.38 15.42
N ALA A 162 -4.51 -20.93 16.63
CA ALA A 162 -5.49 -20.87 17.71
C ALA A 162 -6.55 -19.77 17.52
N SER A 163 -6.21 -18.69 16.81
CA SER A 163 -7.09 -17.52 16.65
C SER A 163 -8.09 -17.64 15.49
N GLY A 164 -7.85 -18.53 14.52
CA GLY A 164 -8.60 -18.58 13.27
C GLY A 164 -10.13 -18.60 13.41
N ASP A 165 -10.66 -19.52 14.22
CA ASP A 165 -12.10 -19.62 14.45
C ASP A 165 -12.67 -18.34 15.12
N THR A 166 -11.88 -17.69 15.97
CA THR A 166 -12.28 -16.44 16.61
C THR A 166 -12.32 -15.31 15.59
N LEU A 167 -11.31 -15.19 14.71
CA LEU A 167 -11.30 -14.19 13.64
C LEU A 167 -12.49 -14.38 12.69
N ALA A 168 -12.78 -15.62 12.30
CA ALA A 168 -13.93 -15.94 11.46
C ALA A 168 -15.26 -15.57 12.15
N ARG A 169 -15.42 -15.89 13.45
CA ARG A 169 -16.60 -15.52 14.24
C ARG A 169 -16.81 -14.01 14.31
N PHE A 170 -15.74 -13.24 14.42
CA PHE A 170 -15.78 -11.78 14.38
C PHE A 170 -15.84 -11.22 12.96
N LYS A 171 -15.97 -12.07 11.95
CA LYS A 171 -16.08 -11.69 10.54
C LYS A 171 -14.92 -10.77 10.10
N VAL A 172 -13.70 -11.13 10.47
CA VAL A 172 -12.49 -10.49 9.95
C VAL A 172 -12.40 -10.84 8.47
N ALA A 173 -12.22 -9.82 7.63
CA ALA A 173 -12.20 -9.99 6.18
C ALA A 173 -10.83 -10.42 5.64
N LEU A 174 -9.75 -10.05 6.33
CA LEU A 174 -8.37 -10.33 5.94
C LEU A 174 -7.45 -10.25 7.17
N LEU A 175 -6.46 -11.14 7.24
CA LEU A 175 -5.35 -11.07 8.19
C LEU A 175 -4.05 -10.82 7.43
N GLU A 176 -3.50 -9.61 7.58
CA GLU A 176 -2.28 -9.17 6.93
C GLU A 176 -1.06 -9.49 7.79
N GLN A 177 -0.04 -10.03 7.16
CA GLN A 177 1.28 -10.38 7.67
C GLN A 177 1.27 -10.89 9.13
N PRO A 178 0.71 -12.08 9.39
CA PRO A 178 0.63 -12.59 10.74
C PRO A 178 2.00 -12.94 11.35
N LEU A 179 2.91 -13.50 10.55
CA LEU A 179 4.21 -14.01 10.99
C LEU A 179 5.37 -13.14 10.54
N PRO A 180 6.49 -13.15 11.27
CA PRO A 180 7.70 -12.43 10.89
C PRO A 180 8.20 -12.82 9.49
N LEU A 181 8.81 -11.86 8.79
CA LEU A 181 9.45 -12.10 7.51
C LEU A 181 10.48 -13.26 7.63
N GLY A 182 10.34 -14.24 6.75
CA GLY A 182 11.19 -15.44 6.73
C GLY A 182 10.78 -16.56 7.69
N GLU A 183 9.78 -16.33 8.57
CA GLU A 183 9.24 -17.33 9.50
C GLU A 183 7.85 -17.83 9.08
N ASP A 184 7.32 -17.35 7.97
CA ASP A 184 5.99 -17.62 7.46
C ASP A 184 5.85 -18.96 6.71
N GLY A 185 6.91 -19.76 6.63
CA GLY A 185 6.86 -21.12 6.10
C GLY A 185 5.83 -22.04 6.80
N ALA A 186 5.48 -21.73 8.05
CA ALA A 186 4.43 -22.43 8.78
C ALA A 186 3.03 -22.27 8.16
N LEU A 187 2.82 -21.25 7.32
CA LEU A 187 1.56 -21.01 6.60
C LEU A 187 1.40 -21.90 5.37
N GLU A 188 2.49 -22.51 4.90
CA GLU A 188 2.45 -23.34 3.70
C GLU A 188 1.40 -24.44 3.82
N LYS A 189 0.49 -24.48 2.86
CA LYS A 189 -0.63 -25.44 2.82
C LYS A 189 -1.59 -25.38 4.02
N MET A 190 -1.50 -24.33 4.84
CA MET A 190 -2.45 -24.09 5.94
C MET A 190 -3.81 -23.74 5.34
N ARG A 191 -4.86 -24.41 5.81
CA ARG A 191 -6.24 -24.00 5.54
C ARG A 191 -6.69 -23.11 6.69
N TYR A 192 -6.63 -21.81 6.47
CA TYR A 192 -7.04 -20.83 7.46
C TYR A 192 -8.44 -20.28 7.16
N PRO A 193 -9.32 -20.07 8.17
CA PRO A 193 -10.70 -19.67 7.91
C PRO A 193 -10.89 -18.21 7.46
N VAL A 194 -9.83 -17.40 7.54
CA VAL A 194 -9.80 -16.01 7.09
C VAL A 194 -8.67 -15.88 6.07
N PRO A 195 -8.86 -15.20 4.95
CA PRO A 195 -7.79 -15.00 3.97
C PRO A 195 -6.53 -14.38 4.61
N LEU A 196 -5.35 -14.93 4.28
CA LEU A 196 -4.05 -14.45 4.71
C LEU A 196 -3.44 -13.58 3.63
N CYS A 197 -2.90 -12.41 4.00
CA CYS A 197 -2.28 -11.45 3.09
C CYS A 197 -0.79 -11.29 3.39
N ALA A 198 0.04 -11.40 2.35
CA ALA A 198 1.46 -11.06 2.43
C ALA A 198 1.64 -9.55 2.31
N ASP A 199 2.40 -8.93 3.23
CA ASP A 199 2.90 -7.56 3.13
C ASP A 199 4.43 -7.59 3.08
N GLU A 200 5.11 -7.71 4.20
CA GLU A 200 6.57 -7.75 4.27
C GLU A 200 7.17 -8.99 3.57
N SER A 201 6.41 -10.08 3.48
CA SER A 201 6.85 -11.31 2.81
C SER A 201 6.80 -11.25 1.27
N CYS A 202 6.13 -10.23 0.69
CA CYS A 202 6.09 -9.99 -0.75
C CYS A 202 6.44 -8.53 -1.03
N GLN A 203 7.67 -8.29 -1.42
CA GLN A 203 8.21 -6.94 -1.58
C GLN A 203 8.19 -6.48 -3.05
N SER A 204 8.29 -7.43 -3.98
CA SER A 204 8.30 -7.18 -5.43
C SER A 204 7.70 -8.36 -6.20
N SER A 205 7.60 -8.22 -7.52
CA SER A 205 7.18 -9.31 -8.40
C SER A 205 8.09 -10.54 -8.33
N CYS A 206 9.34 -10.40 -7.90
CA CYS A 206 10.28 -11.50 -7.74
C CYS A 206 9.93 -12.46 -6.60
N ASP A 207 9.12 -12.01 -5.63
CA ASP A 207 8.78 -12.80 -4.43
C ASP A 207 7.51 -13.65 -4.61
N LEU A 208 6.73 -13.39 -5.65
CA LEU A 208 5.38 -13.93 -5.84
C LEU A 208 5.32 -15.46 -5.79
N GLU A 209 6.21 -16.15 -6.50
CA GLU A 209 6.26 -17.61 -6.52
C GLU A 209 6.60 -18.21 -5.14
N ALA A 210 7.43 -17.50 -4.36
CA ALA A 210 7.83 -17.96 -3.04
C ALA A 210 6.71 -17.88 -2.00
N VAL A 211 5.76 -16.95 -2.17
CA VAL A 211 4.64 -16.72 -1.24
C VAL A 211 3.32 -17.34 -1.70
N ALA A 212 3.26 -17.83 -2.94
CA ALA A 212 2.02 -18.30 -3.59
C ALA A 212 1.24 -19.36 -2.78
N ASP A 213 1.94 -20.32 -2.16
CA ASP A 213 1.32 -21.41 -1.39
C ASP A 213 1.04 -21.05 0.08
N ARG A 214 1.45 -19.84 0.53
CA ARG A 214 1.34 -19.41 1.93
C ARG A 214 0.23 -18.38 2.14
N TYR A 215 -0.07 -17.58 1.11
CA TYR A 215 -0.97 -16.44 1.21
C TYR A 215 -2.07 -16.47 0.16
N ASP A 216 -3.26 -16.03 0.56
CA ASP A 216 -4.43 -15.90 -0.32
C ASP A 216 -4.46 -14.54 -1.02
N ALA A 217 -3.79 -13.55 -0.46
CA ALA A 217 -3.76 -12.16 -0.90
C ALA A 217 -2.34 -11.60 -0.89
N ILE A 218 -2.10 -10.59 -1.75
CA ILE A 218 -0.85 -9.82 -1.79
C ILE A 218 -1.17 -8.34 -1.54
N ASN A 219 -0.46 -7.72 -0.59
CA ASN A 219 -0.50 -6.28 -0.38
C ASN A 219 0.56 -5.59 -1.24
N ILE A 220 0.10 -4.93 -2.29
CA ILE A 220 0.94 -4.16 -3.22
C ILE A 220 1.17 -2.78 -2.65
N LYS A 221 2.44 -2.42 -2.40
CA LYS A 221 2.86 -1.07 -2.01
C LYS A 221 3.93 -0.58 -2.98
N LEU A 222 3.73 0.59 -3.55
CA LEU A 222 4.63 1.14 -4.57
C LEU A 222 6.06 1.33 -4.05
N ASP A 223 6.19 1.79 -2.81
CA ASP A 223 7.52 1.96 -2.18
C ASP A 223 8.27 0.64 -2.03
N LYS A 224 7.58 -0.48 -1.77
CA LYS A 224 8.21 -1.80 -1.70
C LYS A 224 8.64 -2.28 -3.08
N CYS A 225 7.69 -2.36 -3.99
CA CYS A 225 7.92 -2.94 -5.31
C CYS A 225 8.64 -2.00 -6.29
N GLY A 226 8.90 -0.76 -5.88
CA GLY A 226 9.65 0.20 -6.68
C GLY A 226 8.86 0.79 -7.84
N GLY A 227 7.58 1.13 -7.60
CA GLY A 227 6.78 1.95 -8.49
C GLY A 227 5.63 1.23 -9.18
N LEU A 228 4.93 2.00 -10.02
CA LEU A 228 3.70 1.57 -10.69
C LEU A 228 3.94 0.43 -11.69
N THR A 229 5.08 0.40 -12.35
CA THR A 229 5.40 -0.63 -13.36
C THR A 229 5.40 -2.04 -12.75
N ASP A 230 6.14 -2.25 -11.66
CA ASP A 230 6.18 -3.55 -10.98
C ASP A 230 4.85 -3.85 -10.26
N ALA A 231 4.20 -2.84 -9.70
CA ALA A 231 2.89 -2.98 -9.07
C ALA A 231 1.82 -3.50 -10.05
N LEU A 232 1.83 -3.04 -11.30
CA LEU A 232 0.94 -3.56 -12.36
C LEU A 232 1.28 -5.01 -12.72
N ALA A 233 2.55 -5.39 -12.74
CA ALA A 233 2.97 -6.76 -12.96
C ALA A 233 2.52 -7.69 -11.82
N ILE A 234 2.65 -7.25 -10.55
CA ILE A 234 2.13 -7.99 -9.38
C ILE A 234 0.62 -8.15 -9.48
N ARG A 235 -0.11 -7.07 -9.81
CA ARG A 235 -1.57 -7.11 -10.01
C ARG A 235 -1.97 -8.12 -11.08
N GLU A 236 -1.31 -8.12 -12.23
CA GLU A 236 -1.58 -9.07 -13.31
C GLU A 236 -1.34 -10.52 -12.86
N TRP A 237 -0.22 -10.78 -12.19
CA TRP A 237 0.07 -12.09 -11.64
C TRP A 237 -1.01 -12.55 -10.65
N CYS A 238 -1.44 -11.68 -9.73
CA CYS A 238 -2.52 -11.98 -8.78
C CYS A 238 -3.81 -12.38 -9.51
N GLN A 239 -4.19 -11.65 -10.55
CA GLN A 239 -5.38 -11.95 -11.34
C GLN A 239 -5.28 -13.30 -12.05
N GLN A 240 -4.12 -13.61 -12.64
CA GLN A 240 -3.86 -14.89 -13.33
C GLN A 240 -3.85 -16.07 -12.35
N ASN A 241 -3.40 -15.86 -11.11
CA ASN A 241 -3.29 -16.89 -10.08
C ASN A 241 -4.46 -16.88 -9.06
N GLN A 242 -5.53 -16.13 -9.35
CA GLN A 242 -6.72 -16.05 -8.50
C GLN A 242 -6.42 -15.63 -7.04
N LYS A 243 -5.40 -14.80 -6.84
CA LYS A 243 -5.09 -14.20 -5.56
C LYS A 243 -5.89 -12.92 -5.34
N LEU A 244 -6.31 -12.68 -4.10
CA LEU A 244 -6.88 -11.42 -3.70
C LEU A 244 -5.82 -10.31 -3.76
N ILE A 245 -6.26 -9.10 -4.06
CA ILE A 245 -5.38 -7.94 -4.17
C ILE A 245 -5.73 -6.95 -3.05
N MET A 246 -4.75 -6.64 -2.25
CA MET A 246 -4.74 -5.45 -1.40
C MET A 246 -3.77 -4.44 -2.00
N VAL A 247 -4.13 -3.16 -1.98
CA VAL A 247 -3.21 -2.07 -2.33
C VAL A 247 -3.07 -1.20 -1.11
N GLY A 248 -1.87 -1.20 -0.56
CA GLY A 248 -1.53 -0.43 0.63
C GLY A 248 -0.55 0.69 0.34
N ASN A 249 -0.20 1.39 1.40
CA ASN A 249 0.74 2.50 1.34
C ASN A 249 1.75 2.44 2.49
N MET A 250 2.88 3.11 2.28
CA MET A 250 3.61 3.77 3.35
C MET A 250 2.95 5.13 3.60
N LEU A 251 3.15 5.76 4.75
CA LEU A 251 2.56 7.09 4.99
C LEU A 251 3.09 8.09 3.96
N GLY A 252 2.19 8.88 3.39
CA GLY A 252 2.54 9.86 2.37
C GLY A 252 1.39 10.79 2.04
N SER A 253 1.67 11.81 1.22
CA SER A 253 0.69 12.77 0.75
C SER A 253 -0.20 12.20 -0.36
N SER A 254 -1.15 12.99 -0.82
CA SER A 254 -1.94 12.68 -2.00
C SER A 254 -1.09 12.37 -3.24
N LEU A 255 0.12 12.92 -3.34
CA LEU A 255 1.02 12.64 -4.46
C LEU A 255 1.59 11.21 -4.41
N ALA A 256 1.86 10.67 -3.23
CA ALA A 256 2.27 9.27 -3.06
C ALA A 256 1.11 8.31 -3.36
N MET A 257 -0.13 8.68 -3.00
CA MET A 257 -1.30 7.83 -3.18
C MET A 257 -1.83 7.80 -4.62
N ALA A 258 -1.67 8.88 -5.37
CA ALA A 258 -2.26 9.01 -6.70
C ALA A 258 -1.89 7.88 -7.68
N PRO A 259 -0.61 7.48 -7.85
CA PRO A 259 -0.25 6.34 -8.70
C PRO A 259 -0.79 5.01 -8.16
N ALA A 260 -0.91 4.82 -6.85
CA ALA A 260 -1.46 3.62 -6.26
C ALA A 260 -2.95 3.42 -6.58
N LEU A 261 -3.72 4.51 -6.82
CA LEU A 261 -5.11 4.42 -7.25
C LEU A 261 -5.30 3.70 -8.60
N VAL A 262 -4.28 3.70 -9.46
CA VAL A 262 -4.30 2.95 -10.73
C VAL A 262 -4.31 1.45 -10.46
N VAL A 263 -3.41 0.99 -9.62
CA VAL A 263 -3.29 -0.43 -9.23
C VAL A 263 -4.50 -0.88 -8.42
N ALA A 264 -5.06 0.02 -7.61
CA ALA A 264 -6.20 -0.25 -6.73
C ALA A 264 -7.54 -0.44 -7.47
N GLN A 265 -7.61 -0.10 -8.77
CA GLN A 265 -8.83 -0.35 -9.53
C GLN A 265 -9.13 -1.85 -9.64
N GLY A 266 -10.24 -2.28 -9.03
CA GLY A 266 -10.64 -3.68 -8.96
C GLY A 266 -9.90 -4.51 -7.89
N ALA A 267 -9.15 -3.88 -6.99
CA ALA A 267 -8.59 -4.54 -5.81
C ALA A 267 -9.70 -4.90 -4.79
N ASP A 268 -9.51 -5.99 -4.05
CA ASP A 268 -10.43 -6.45 -3.01
C ASP A 268 -10.35 -5.56 -1.76
N PHE A 269 -9.14 -5.06 -1.47
CA PHE A 269 -8.87 -4.19 -0.33
C PHE A 269 -8.02 -2.99 -0.77
N VAL A 270 -8.41 -1.81 -0.33
CA VAL A 270 -7.70 -0.55 -0.59
C VAL A 270 -7.35 0.09 0.74
N ASP A 271 -6.07 0.35 0.99
CA ASP A 271 -5.52 0.91 2.22
C ASP A 271 -4.62 2.10 1.87
N LEU A 272 -5.27 3.19 1.43
CA LEU A 272 -4.63 4.42 0.94
C LEU A 272 -5.07 5.63 1.78
N ASP A 273 -5.11 5.45 3.09
CA ASP A 273 -5.56 6.45 4.06
C ASP A 273 -4.47 7.45 4.48
N GLY A 274 -3.26 7.36 3.91
CA GLY A 274 -2.13 8.24 4.25
C GLY A 274 -2.48 9.73 4.34
N PRO A 275 -3.15 10.34 3.35
CA PRO A 275 -3.53 11.76 3.40
C PRO A 275 -4.49 12.11 4.53
N MET A 276 -5.30 11.16 5.00
CA MET A 276 -6.26 11.38 6.10
C MET A 276 -5.58 11.60 7.47
N TRP A 277 -4.28 11.30 7.57
CA TRP A 277 -3.49 11.43 8.80
C TRP A 277 -2.65 12.71 8.83
N GLN A 278 -2.64 13.48 7.75
CA GLN A 278 -1.81 14.67 7.62
C GLN A 278 -2.57 15.92 8.03
N GLN A 279 -1.85 16.89 8.59
CA GLN A 279 -2.39 18.22 8.88
C GLN A 279 -2.38 19.12 7.63
N CYS A 280 -1.44 18.89 6.73
CA CYS A 280 -1.30 19.58 5.45
C CYS A 280 -0.99 18.55 4.38
N ASP A 281 -1.59 18.71 3.21
CA ASP A 281 -1.36 17.89 2.04
C ASP A 281 -0.74 18.72 0.92
N VAL A 282 -0.34 18.09 -0.18
CA VAL A 282 0.13 18.77 -1.38
C VAL A 282 -1.02 19.49 -2.08
N GLU A 283 -0.70 20.50 -2.90
CA GLU A 283 -1.67 21.20 -3.72
C GLU A 283 -1.43 20.95 -5.23
N PRO A 284 -2.46 20.51 -5.99
CA PRO A 284 -3.77 20.04 -5.51
C PRO A 284 -3.66 18.70 -4.77
N SER A 285 -4.61 18.40 -3.89
CA SER A 285 -4.70 17.14 -3.17
C SER A 285 -5.76 16.20 -3.77
N LEU A 286 -5.82 14.95 -3.31
CA LEU A 286 -6.93 14.04 -3.56
C LEU A 286 -8.18 14.51 -2.79
N GLU A 287 -9.33 14.42 -3.42
CA GLU A 287 -10.61 14.62 -2.73
C GLU A 287 -10.99 13.32 -2.02
N ILE A 288 -11.09 13.37 -0.69
CA ILE A 288 -11.46 12.23 0.14
C ILE A 288 -12.64 12.62 1.01
N ASP A 289 -13.78 11.96 0.81
CA ASP A 289 -14.98 12.13 1.62
C ASP A 289 -15.43 10.80 2.22
N GLN A 290 -15.52 10.73 3.53
CA GLN A 290 -15.94 9.53 4.28
C GLN A 290 -15.20 8.24 3.84
N GLY A 291 -13.91 8.37 3.55
CA GLY A 291 -13.06 7.27 3.07
C GLY A 291 -13.23 6.94 1.58
N CYS A 292 -14.06 7.68 0.85
CA CYS A 292 -14.17 7.58 -0.60
C CYS A 292 -13.17 8.53 -1.27
N ILE A 293 -12.17 7.96 -1.94
CA ILE A 293 -11.11 8.70 -2.66
C ILE A 293 -11.55 8.89 -4.09
N GLN A 294 -11.59 10.13 -4.57
CA GLN A 294 -11.87 10.45 -5.97
C GLN A 294 -10.62 10.24 -6.84
N PRO A 295 -10.79 9.96 -8.15
CA PRO A 295 -9.67 9.95 -9.08
C PRO A 295 -8.84 11.23 -9.01
N PRO A 296 -7.51 11.16 -9.16
CA PRO A 296 -6.65 12.33 -9.06
C PRO A 296 -6.93 13.31 -10.19
N HIS A 297 -6.81 14.59 -9.91
CA HIS A 297 -6.77 15.61 -10.94
C HIS A 297 -5.41 15.54 -11.67
N SER A 298 -5.40 15.72 -13.00
CA SER A 298 -4.16 15.67 -13.81
C SER A 298 -3.07 16.67 -13.39
N HIS A 299 -3.43 17.76 -12.68
CA HIS A 299 -2.45 18.65 -12.06
C HIS A 299 -1.80 18.07 -10.82
N LEU A 300 -2.41 17.08 -10.16
CA LEU A 300 -1.77 16.33 -9.11
C LEU A 300 -0.85 15.27 -9.72
N TRP A 301 -1.43 14.35 -10.50
CA TRP A 301 -0.71 13.20 -11.08
C TRP A 301 -1.58 12.52 -12.15
N GLY A 302 -0.95 12.02 -13.25
CA GLY A 302 -1.63 11.21 -14.30
C GLY A 302 -2.29 12.07 -15.37
#